data_d0c81e69d1434b477a1406eb7e825925
#
_entry.id   d0c81e69d1434b477a1406eb7e825925
#
_cell.length_a   1.000
_cell.length_b   1.000
_cell.length_c   1.000
_cell.angle_alpha   90.00
_cell.angle_beta   90.00
_cell.angle_gamma   90.00
#
_symmetry.space_group_name_H-M   'P 1'
#
loop_
_entity.id
_entity.type
_entity.pdbx_description
1 polymer ?
#
loop_
_entity_poly.entity_id
_entity_poly.type
_entity_poly.pdbx_seq_one_letter_code
_entity_poly.pdbx_strand_id
1 'polypeptide(L)'
;MERAEAGSHGTLMTFDQFADIFRDVASLGVVRDDFHRFDDVVTAKLYDLLLVAQESAAAQHRHIVEPTDLPITRGLQENIGLFRELGPGLRVDPIVERLSDYPPLDGILANETRSGLPDITGGLSVALARTFRTVYPELRTVRARTTHWSVISTLVDLYL
;
A
#
# COMPACT_ATOMS: atom_id res chain seq x y z
N MET A 1 6.76 22.13 15.67
CA MET A 1 6.70 21.47 15.67
C MET A 1 6.47 21.08 15.17
N GLU A 2 6.12 21.07 15.14
CA GLU A 2 5.87 20.44 14.77
C GLU A 2 5.78 19.76 14.19
N ARG A 3 5.82 20.34 13.86
CA ARG A 3 5.76 19.48 13.31
C ARG A 3 5.79 18.76 13.25
N ALA A 4 5.77 19.12 13.44
CA ALA A 4 5.78 18.12 13.56
C ALA A 4 5.40 17.47 13.45
N GLU A 5 4.87 17.92 13.68
CA GLU A 5 4.27 17.14 13.72
C GLU A 5 4.24 16.39 12.88
N ALA A 6 4.60 16.96 12.10
CA ALA A 6 4.67 16.08 10.94
C ALA A 6 5.11 14.69 11.33
N GLY A 7 6.01 14.64 12.19
CA GLY A 7 6.38 13.37 12.74
C GLY A 7 5.27 12.64 13.45
N SER A 8 4.15 13.31 13.66
CA SER A 8 3.04 12.69 14.34
C SER A 8 2.26 11.73 13.45
N HIS A 9 2.41 11.84 12.14
CA HIS A 9 1.75 10.91 11.23
C HIS A 9 2.65 9.73 10.96
N GLY A 10 2.17 8.55 11.32
CA GLY A 10 2.89 7.33 11.02
C GLY A 10 2.89 7.05 9.52
N THR A 11 3.70 6.10 9.13
CA THR A 11 3.76 5.57 7.77
C THR A 11 3.41 4.09 7.81
N LEU A 12 3.04 3.52 6.65
CA LEU A 12 2.68 2.10 6.56
C LEU A 12 3.84 1.19 6.99
N MET A 13 5.06 1.63 6.73
CA MET A 13 6.27 0.86 7.02
C MET A 13 7.42 1.83 7.24
N THR A 14 8.60 1.31 7.56
CA THR A 14 9.79 2.14 7.69
C THR A 14 10.37 2.48 6.32
N PHE A 15 11.17 3.54 6.27
CA PHE A 15 11.88 3.87 5.03
C PHE A 15 12.75 2.73 4.55
N ASP A 16 13.43 2.03 5.46
CA ASP A 16 14.30 0.92 5.09
C ASP A 16 13.52 -0.22 4.45
N GLN A 17 12.34 -0.52 4.96
CA GLN A 17 11.46 -1.56 4.38
C GLN A 17 11.04 -1.17 2.96
N PHE A 18 10.63 0.07 2.77
CA PHE A 18 10.28 0.60 1.45
C PHE A 18 11.47 0.53 0.49
N ALA A 19 12.63 0.99 0.94
CA ALA A 19 13.83 1.00 0.11
C ALA A 19 14.22 -0.42 -0.29
N ASP A 20 14.11 -1.38 0.61
CA ASP A 20 14.41 -2.79 0.34
C ASP A 20 13.47 -3.37 -0.72
N ILE A 21 12.18 -3.09 -0.62
CA ILE A 21 11.20 -3.56 -1.60
C ILE A 21 11.53 -3.01 -2.99
N PHE A 22 11.76 -1.71 -3.09
CA PHE A 22 12.04 -1.07 -4.37
C PHE A 22 13.37 -1.53 -4.98
N ARG A 23 14.38 -1.75 -4.13
CA ARG A 23 15.66 -2.29 -4.60
C ARG A 23 15.49 -3.73 -5.09
N ASP A 24 14.83 -4.58 -4.31
CA ASP A 24 14.72 -6.00 -4.62
C ASP A 24 13.79 -6.27 -5.81
N VAL A 25 12.71 -5.50 -5.94
CA VAL A 25 11.70 -5.71 -6.98
C VAL A 25 12.04 -4.95 -8.26
N ALA A 26 12.49 -3.70 -8.15
CA ALA A 26 12.65 -2.81 -9.30
C ALA A 26 14.08 -2.38 -9.57
N SER A 27 15.03 -2.74 -8.71
CA SER A 27 16.42 -2.27 -8.77
C SER A 27 16.48 -0.74 -8.73
N LEU A 28 15.60 -0.12 -7.98
CA LEU A 28 15.43 1.32 -7.94
C LEU A 28 15.88 1.87 -6.58
N GLY A 29 16.81 2.84 -6.63
CA GLY A 29 17.21 3.59 -5.44
C GLY A 29 16.17 4.66 -5.16
N VAL A 30 15.90 4.92 -3.89
CA VAL A 30 14.84 5.83 -3.47
C VAL A 30 15.36 6.81 -2.43
N VAL A 31 14.65 7.95 -2.31
CA VAL A 31 14.92 8.99 -1.31
C VAL A 31 13.65 9.26 -0.50
N ARG A 32 13.76 10.14 0.51
CA ARG A 32 12.65 10.44 1.41
C ARG A 32 11.40 10.95 0.70
N ASP A 33 11.57 11.77 -0.33
CA ASP A 33 10.42 12.27 -1.10
C ASP A 33 9.68 11.13 -1.78
N ASP A 34 10.40 10.14 -2.30
CA ASP A 34 9.80 8.95 -2.88
C ASP A 34 8.99 8.19 -1.84
N PHE A 35 9.53 8.10 -0.62
CA PHE A 35 8.86 7.38 0.46
C PHE A 35 7.52 8.03 0.81
N HIS A 36 7.48 9.35 0.89
CA HIS A 36 6.22 10.05 1.20
C HIS A 36 5.19 9.83 0.10
N ARG A 37 5.59 9.88 -1.16
CA ARG A 37 4.68 9.63 -2.28
C ARG A 37 4.19 8.19 -2.30
N PHE A 38 5.10 7.25 -2.07
CA PHE A 38 4.78 5.84 -1.96
C PHE A 38 3.74 5.61 -0.85
N ASP A 39 3.99 6.15 0.33
CA ASP A 39 3.11 5.97 1.48
C ASP A 39 1.71 6.51 1.19
N ASP A 40 1.62 7.69 0.56
CA ASP A 40 0.33 8.28 0.21
C ASP A 40 -0.43 7.43 -0.82
N VAL A 41 0.25 6.97 -1.87
CA VAL A 41 -0.37 6.20 -2.93
C VAL A 41 -0.88 4.86 -2.40
N VAL A 42 -0.05 4.15 -1.67
CA VAL A 42 -0.43 2.82 -1.15
C VAL A 42 -1.51 2.93 -0.09
N THR A 43 -1.44 3.93 0.79
CA THR A 43 -2.47 4.13 1.81
C THR A 43 -3.82 4.44 1.17
N ALA A 44 -3.84 5.33 0.18
CA ALA A 44 -5.09 5.66 -0.52
C ALA A 44 -5.69 4.42 -1.17
N LYS A 45 -4.87 3.60 -1.80
CA LYS A 45 -5.35 2.39 -2.46
C LYS A 45 -5.85 1.36 -1.45
N LEU A 46 -5.13 1.20 -0.35
CA LEU A 46 -5.56 0.30 0.73
C LEU A 46 -6.91 0.74 1.29
N TYR A 47 -7.06 2.04 1.52
CA TYR A 47 -8.32 2.58 2.01
C TYR A 47 -9.46 2.32 1.02
N ASP A 48 -9.22 2.50 -0.28
CA ASP A 48 -10.22 2.22 -1.32
C ASP A 48 -10.66 0.75 -1.29
N LEU A 49 -9.72 -0.18 -1.11
CA LEU A 49 -10.06 -1.59 -0.99
C LEU A 49 -10.95 -1.85 0.22
N LEU A 50 -10.69 -1.16 1.32
CA LEU A 50 -11.52 -1.31 2.53
C LEU A 50 -12.90 -0.70 2.34
N LEU A 51 -13.03 0.41 1.61
CA LEU A 51 -14.33 0.98 1.27
C LEU A 51 -15.17 0.00 0.46
N VAL A 52 -14.58 -0.64 -0.54
CA VAL A 52 -15.28 -1.63 -1.35
C VAL A 52 -15.66 -2.84 -0.49
N ALA A 53 -14.74 -3.25 0.40
CA ALA A 53 -15.00 -4.38 1.28
C ALA A 53 -16.20 -4.11 2.21
N GLN A 54 -16.30 -2.91 2.76
CA GLN A 54 -17.43 -2.59 3.65
C GLN A 54 -18.75 -2.52 2.86
N GLU A 55 -18.73 -2.08 1.61
CA GLU A 55 -19.91 -2.12 0.75
C GLU A 55 -20.36 -3.57 0.49
N SER A 56 -19.39 -4.45 0.26
CA SER A 56 -19.66 -5.87 0.08
C SER A 56 -20.30 -6.50 1.32
N ALA A 57 -19.77 -6.20 2.49
CA ALA A 57 -20.33 -6.68 3.76
C ALA A 57 -21.74 -6.16 3.95
N ALA A 58 -21.97 -4.87 3.70
CA ALA A 58 -23.26 -4.24 3.85
C ALA A 58 -24.31 -4.85 2.90
N ALA A 59 -23.91 -5.20 1.68
CA ALA A 59 -24.80 -5.85 0.72
C ALA A 59 -25.27 -7.21 1.21
N GLN A 60 -24.53 -7.83 2.11
CA GLN A 60 -24.89 -9.10 2.76
C GLN A 60 -25.42 -8.90 4.17
N HIS A 61 -25.83 -7.69 4.51
CA HIS A 61 -26.42 -7.32 5.80
C HIS A 61 -25.46 -7.56 6.97
N ARG A 62 -24.15 -7.43 6.74
CA ARG A 62 -23.15 -7.56 7.80
C ARG A 62 -22.50 -6.20 8.07
N HIS A 63 -22.24 -5.94 9.34
CA HIS A 63 -21.51 -4.77 9.78
C HIS A 63 -20.01 -5.08 9.90
N ILE A 64 -19.66 -6.35 10.01
CA ILE A 64 -18.29 -6.81 10.14
C ILE A 64 -17.74 -7.11 8.75
N VAL A 65 -16.59 -6.51 8.44
CA VAL A 65 -15.88 -6.72 7.17
C VAL A 65 -14.97 -7.92 7.31
N GLU A 66 -15.24 -8.95 6.50
CA GLU A 66 -14.48 -10.20 6.50
C GLU A 66 -13.46 -10.22 5.36
N PRO A 67 -12.43 -11.07 5.44
CA PRO A 67 -11.41 -11.13 4.37
C PRO A 67 -12.00 -11.36 2.98
N THR A 68 -13.07 -12.14 2.89
CA THR A 68 -13.72 -12.43 1.60
C THR A 68 -14.43 -11.23 1.00
N ASP A 69 -14.66 -10.18 1.78
CA ASP A 69 -15.25 -8.94 1.29
C ASP A 69 -14.25 -8.10 0.50
N LEU A 70 -12.95 -8.31 0.71
CA LEU A 70 -11.91 -7.54 0.04
C LEU A 70 -11.83 -7.92 -1.45
N PRO A 71 -11.79 -6.93 -2.34
CA PRO A 71 -11.70 -7.19 -3.78
C PRO A 71 -10.27 -7.49 -4.20
N ILE A 72 -9.75 -8.63 -3.75
CA ILE A 72 -8.39 -9.04 -4.06
C ILE A 72 -8.37 -9.70 -5.43
N THR A 73 -7.79 -9.02 -6.40
CA THR A 73 -7.65 -9.56 -7.75
C THR A 73 -6.58 -10.66 -7.79
N ARG A 74 -6.57 -11.43 -8.87
CA ARG A 74 -5.53 -12.43 -9.07
C ARG A 74 -4.13 -11.81 -9.11
N GLY A 75 -4.02 -10.66 -9.78
CA GLY A 75 -2.74 -9.94 -9.84
C GLY A 75 -2.26 -9.51 -8.47
N LEU A 76 -3.17 -9.02 -7.63
CA LEU A 76 -2.80 -8.65 -6.27
C LEU A 76 -2.41 -9.87 -5.45
N GLN A 77 -3.09 -11.01 -5.63
CA GLN A 77 -2.70 -12.25 -4.96
C GLN A 77 -1.28 -12.67 -5.33
N GLU A 78 -0.93 -12.53 -6.60
CA GLU A 78 0.43 -12.83 -7.07
C GLU A 78 1.45 -11.91 -6.39
N ASN A 79 1.16 -10.63 -6.33
CA ASN A 79 2.06 -9.66 -5.70
C ASN A 79 2.17 -9.88 -4.19
N ILE A 80 1.11 -10.31 -3.54
CA ILE A 80 1.16 -10.72 -2.14
C ILE A 80 2.12 -11.90 -1.96
N GLY A 81 2.04 -12.88 -2.86
CA GLY A 81 2.95 -14.02 -2.84
C GLY A 81 4.41 -13.60 -2.99
N LEU A 82 4.68 -12.69 -3.93
CA LEU A 82 6.03 -12.16 -4.13
C LEU A 82 6.52 -11.40 -2.88
N PHE A 83 5.63 -10.62 -2.26
CA PHE A 83 5.98 -9.91 -1.04
C PHE A 83 6.40 -10.88 0.07
N ARG A 84 5.66 -11.98 0.25
CA ARG A 84 5.99 -12.97 1.27
C ARG A 84 7.36 -13.59 1.03
N GLU A 85 7.77 -13.74 -0.22
CA GLU A 85 9.08 -14.29 -0.57
C GLU A 85 10.23 -13.34 -0.25
N LEU A 86 9.97 -12.05 -0.13
CA LEU A 86 11.02 -11.06 0.14
C LEU A 86 11.55 -11.09 1.57
N GLY A 87 10.82 -11.71 2.49
CA GLY A 87 11.29 -11.87 3.87
C GLY A 87 10.32 -11.37 4.91
N PRO A 88 10.83 -10.74 5.98
CA PRO A 88 9.99 -10.34 7.11
C PRO A 88 8.83 -9.47 6.70
N GLY A 89 7.65 -9.82 7.21
CA GLY A 89 6.43 -9.09 6.92
C GLY A 89 6.36 -7.73 7.60
N LEU A 90 5.29 -7.01 7.29
CA LEU A 90 5.00 -5.73 7.90
C LEU A 90 4.21 -5.95 9.19
N ARG A 91 4.11 -4.90 10.00
CA ARG A 91 3.35 -4.94 11.25
C ARG A 91 1.96 -4.34 11.02
N VAL A 92 0.98 -4.86 11.74
CA VAL A 92 -0.41 -4.39 11.64
C VAL A 92 -0.57 -2.97 12.20
N ASP A 93 0.02 -2.70 13.36
CA ASP A 93 -0.24 -1.45 14.09
C ASP A 93 0.08 -0.18 13.29
N PRO A 94 1.24 -0.05 12.65
CA PRO A 94 1.52 1.14 11.84
C PRO A 94 0.52 1.34 10.70
N ILE A 95 0.06 0.25 10.11
CA ILE A 95 -0.91 0.31 9.00
C ILE A 95 -2.26 0.84 9.51
N VAL A 96 -2.73 0.30 10.61
CA VAL A 96 -4.01 0.74 11.21
C VAL A 96 -3.92 2.21 11.64
N GLU A 97 -2.81 2.59 12.23
CA GLU A 97 -2.58 3.97 12.64
C GLU A 97 -2.58 4.91 11.44
N ARG A 98 -1.92 4.53 10.34
CA ARG A 98 -1.89 5.34 9.13
C ARG A 98 -3.29 5.48 8.53
N LEU A 99 -4.07 4.40 8.51
CA LEU A 99 -5.45 4.43 8.01
C LEU A 99 -6.34 5.36 8.82
N SER A 100 -6.02 5.59 10.09
CA SER A 100 -6.81 6.48 10.95
C SER A 100 -6.74 7.94 10.52
N ASP A 101 -5.82 8.30 9.64
CA ASP A 101 -5.77 9.64 9.05
C ASP A 101 -6.87 9.86 8.02
N TYR A 102 -7.53 8.77 7.59
CA TYR A 102 -8.64 8.83 6.64
C TYR A 102 -9.97 8.81 7.41
N PRO A 103 -11.08 9.19 6.76
CA PRO A 103 -12.39 9.13 7.41
C PRO A 103 -12.69 7.71 7.92
N PRO A 104 -13.25 7.59 9.14
CA PRO A 104 -13.53 6.27 9.70
C PRO A 104 -14.46 5.45 8.82
N LEU A 105 -14.22 4.14 8.76
CA LEU A 105 -15.09 3.22 8.07
C LEU A 105 -16.37 3.04 8.88
N ASP A 106 -17.50 2.81 8.19
CA ASP A 106 -18.76 2.50 8.85
C ASP A 106 -18.77 1.09 9.43
N GLY A 107 -18.06 0.16 8.80
CA GLY A 107 -17.97 -1.22 9.24
C GLY A 107 -16.80 -1.45 10.18
N ILE A 108 -16.84 -2.59 10.86
CA ILE A 108 -15.78 -3.02 11.77
C ILE A 108 -14.99 -4.14 11.07
N LEU A 109 -13.67 -4.04 11.08
CA LEU A 109 -12.82 -5.08 10.49
C LEU A 109 -12.77 -6.29 11.42
N ALA A 110 -13.06 -7.47 10.88
CA ALA A 110 -12.83 -8.72 11.59
C ALA A 110 -11.34 -8.86 11.92
N ASN A 111 -11.02 -9.66 12.95
CA ASN A 111 -9.62 -9.86 13.33
C ASN A 111 -8.80 -10.44 12.18
N GLU A 112 -9.35 -11.37 11.40
CA GLU A 112 -8.70 -11.97 10.26
C GLU A 112 -8.45 -10.95 9.15
N THR A 113 -9.38 -10.03 8.94
CA THR A 113 -9.24 -8.95 7.96
C THR A 113 -8.10 -8.02 8.38
N ARG A 114 -8.10 -7.63 9.65
CA ARG A 114 -7.07 -6.77 10.21
C ARG A 114 -5.70 -7.43 10.12
N SER A 115 -5.61 -8.71 10.45
CA SER A 115 -4.35 -9.47 10.39
C SER A 115 -3.83 -9.63 8.97
N GLY A 116 -4.69 -9.53 7.97
CA GLY A 116 -4.30 -9.61 6.57
C GLY A 116 -3.80 -8.31 5.97
N LEU A 117 -3.95 -7.18 6.66
CA LEU A 117 -3.53 -5.88 6.13
C LEU A 117 -2.03 -5.80 5.78
N PRO A 118 -1.10 -6.38 6.56
CA PRO A 118 0.31 -6.37 6.18
C PRO A 118 0.58 -7.01 4.82
N ASP A 119 -0.02 -8.15 4.54
CA ASP A 119 0.18 -8.84 3.26
C ASP A 119 -0.41 -8.05 2.11
N ILE A 120 -1.57 -7.44 2.29
CA ILE A 120 -2.19 -6.61 1.25
C ILE A 120 -1.34 -5.38 1.00
N THR A 121 -0.88 -4.72 2.06
CA THR A 121 0.00 -3.56 1.94
C THR A 121 1.29 -3.92 1.22
N GLY A 122 1.87 -5.05 1.59
CA GLY A 122 3.09 -5.54 0.92
C GLY A 122 2.85 -5.86 -0.54
N GLY A 123 1.72 -6.50 -0.86
CA GLY A 123 1.35 -6.79 -2.24
C GLY A 123 1.16 -5.54 -3.08
N LEU A 124 0.49 -4.52 -2.54
CA LEU A 124 0.33 -3.24 -3.22
C LEU A 124 1.69 -2.57 -3.44
N SER A 125 2.59 -2.67 -2.47
CA SER A 125 3.93 -2.09 -2.57
C SER A 125 4.75 -2.76 -3.67
N VAL A 126 4.68 -4.09 -3.77
CA VAL A 126 5.33 -4.85 -4.83
C VAL A 126 4.75 -4.48 -6.18
N ALA A 127 3.41 -4.36 -6.27
CA ALA A 127 2.74 -3.97 -7.51
C ALA A 127 3.22 -2.59 -7.98
N LEU A 128 3.35 -1.65 -7.05
CA LEU A 128 3.83 -0.31 -7.36
C LEU A 128 5.27 -0.34 -7.87
N ALA A 129 6.15 -1.06 -7.19
CA ALA A 129 7.55 -1.20 -7.61
C ALA A 129 7.66 -1.85 -8.99
N ARG A 130 6.87 -2.89 -9.25
CA ARG A 130 6.85 -3.56 -10.55
C ARG A 130 6.33 -2.63 -11.65
N THR A 131 5.37 -1.78 -11.32
CA THR A 131 4.86 -0.79 -12.26
C THR A 131 5.96 0.19 -12.66
N PHE A 132 6.72 0.69 -11.68
CA PHE A 132 7.86 1.55 -11.96
C PHE A 132 8.87 0.88 -12.89
N ARG A 133 9.21 -0.36 -12.60
CA ARG A 133 10.18 -1.11 -13.41
C ARG A 133 9.68 -1.31 -14.83
N THR A 134 8.39 -1.55 -15.00
CA THR A 134 7.80 -1.80 -16.31
C THR A 134 7.70 -0.54 -17.15
N VAL A 135 7.24 0.56 -16.53
CA VAL A 135 7.01 1.81 -17.24
C VAL A 135 8.30 2.60 -17.44
N TYR A 136 9.19 2.56 -16.48
CA TYR A 136 10.43 3.34 -16.48
C TYR A 136 11.66 2.48 -16.21
N PRO A 137 11.98 1.53 -17.09
CA PRO A 137 13.13 0.64 -16.86
C PRO A 137 14.46 1.40 -16.78
N GLU A 138 14.52 2.60 -17.35
CA GLU A 138 15.73 3.43 -17.32
C GLU A 138 16.04 4.00 -15.94
N LEU A 139 15.09 3.99 -15.00
CA LEU A 139 15.29 4.56 -13.67
C LEU A 139 16.26 3.77 -12.79
N ARG A 140 16.77 2.65 -13.27
CA ARG A 140 17.82 1.92 -12.55
C ARG A 140 19.04 2.79 -12.26
N THR A 141 19.33 3.73 -13.18
CA THR A 141 20.52 4.59 -13.11
C THR A 141 20.18 6.04 -12.82
N VAL A 142 18.90 6.40 -12.85
CA VAL A 142 18.42 7.78 -12.66
C VAL A 142 17.29 7.76 -11.63
N ARG A 143 17.25 8.76 -10.78
CA ARG A 143 16.21 8.86 -9.74
C ARG A 143 14.85 9.18 -10.33
N ALA A 144 13.81 8.65 -9.71
CA ALA A 144 12.44 9.00 -10.03
C ALA A 144 12.19 10.49 -9.71
N ARG A 145 11.40 11.14 -10.54
CA ARG A 145 11.01 12.54 -10.37
C ARG A 145 9.51 12.63 -10.13
N THR A 146 9.05 13.84 -9.78
CA THR A 146 7.63 14.11 -9.56
C THR A 146 6.77 13.66 -10.75
N THR A 147 7.24 13.90 -11.98
CA THR A 147 6.50 13.52 -13.18
C THR A 147 6.34 12.01 -13.30
N HIS A 148 7.37 11.25 -12.93
CA HIS A 148 7.28 9.79 -12.92
C HIS A 148 6.23 9.31 -11.92
N TRP A 149 6.26 9.85 -10.71
CA TRP A 149 5.27 9.52 -9.69
C TRP A 149 3.85 9.87 -10.11
N SER A 150 3.66 11.00 -10.81
CA SER A 150 2.34 11.40 -11.28
C SER A 150 1.75 10.37 -12.25
N VAL A 151 2.56 9.88 -13.18
CA VAL A 151 2.13 8.86 -14.13
C VAL A 151 1.81 7.56 -13.41
N ILE A 152 2.70 7.13 -12.51
CA ILE A 152 2.52 5.87 -11.77
C ILE A 152 1.27 5.94 -10.89
N SER A 153 1.04 7.05 -10.20
CA SER A 153 -0.17 7.24 -9.38
C SER A 153 -1.43 7.11 -10.23
N THR A 154 -1.43 7.72 -11.42
CA THR A 154 -2.57 7.63 -12.33
C THR A 154 -2.82 6.19 -12.75
N LEU A 155 -1.77 5.45 -13.08
CA LEU A 155 -1.89 4.04 -13.49
C LEU A 155 -2.43 3.18 -12.34
N VAL A 156 -1.99 3.43 -11.12
CA VAL A 156 -2.50 2.72 -9.94
C VAL A 156 -3.99 2.98 -9.77
N ASP A 157 -4.41 4.23 -9.90
CA ASP A 157 -5.81 4.61 -9.76
C ASP A 157 -6.69 3.98 -10.84
N LEU A 158 -6.15 3.80 -12.05
CA LEU A 158 -6.93 3.26 -13.16
C LEU A 158 -6.99 1.73 -13.18
N TYR A 159 -5.93 1.06 -12.74
CA TYR A 159 -5.78 -0.37 -13.02
C TYR A 159 -5.54 -1.28 -11.81
N LEU A 160 -5.38 -0.75 -10.61
CA LEU A 160 -5.20 -1.58 -9.40
C LEU A 160 -6.41 -1.58 -8.48
#